data_510e8eb035e26e5c167ff82bb9419fc2
#
_entry.id   510e8eb035e26e5c167ff82bb9419fc2
#
_cell.length_a   1.000
_cell.length_b   1.000
_cell.length_c   1.000
_cell.angle_alpha   90.00
_cell.angle_beta   90.00
_cell.angle_gamma   90.00
#
_symmetry.space_group_name_H-M   'P 1'
#
loop_
_entity.id
_entity.type
_entity.pdbx_description
1 polymer ?
#
loop_
_entity_poly.entity_id
_entity_poly.type
_entity_poly.pdbx_seq_one_letter_code
_entity_poly.pdbx_strand_id
1 'polypeptide(L)'
;MRLITEMYSHQIKAVEKLKRIKIGAAYMEMGTGKTRVALELINIRLQKDRIDHVIWLCPCSVKENLKRDIIKHTGEEQECITICGIETLSSSIKANSYLLDLVKNKRCYLIVDESNLVKNHKAKRSQNIIRLAEYCTYKLILNGTPVTKNEADLFTQWYILDWRVLGYKSYWSFAANHLEYDDKGKIRRCLNVDYLVEKIGPYSYQVKKEECLDLPPKTYEKVYYELTNEQYEHYLNVADELMFSLNEFNPWTIYRMLIALQDVISGMLVNTSKDNIQTSPYFDNPLDNPRIKTLMELLDGLEEKTIIFCKYQSEIDDITNIINSKYGKDTAVPFTGDLTQKKRQNNLDLFQTTSQYLVANKQCGAYGLNLQFCSYIIFYSNDWNYGTRSQAEDRVHRIGQTENVHIVDICAADTLDERILKCLDKKENLVDSIREEIEKNKDKEDKLYSWITKKDWRKRKYSLKIKNKDKEDLYENL
;
A
#
# COMPACT_ATOMS: atom_id res chain seq x y z
N MET A 1 -32.14 -0.11 -12.01
CA MET A 1 -31.24 0.80 -11.26
C MET A 1 -31.18 2.12 -12.01
N ARG A 2 -31.38 3.27 -11.35
CA ARG A 2 -31.22 4.60 -11.94
C ARG A 2 -29.86 5.15 -11.56
N LEU A 3 -29.12 5.73 -12.50
CA LEU A 3 -27.86 6.40 -12.23
C LEU A 3 -28.06 7.92 -12.34
N ILE A 4 -27.64 8.65 -11.30
CA ILE A 4 -27.91 10.09 -11.14
C ILE A 4 -26.67 10.97 -11.40
N THR A 5 -25.48 10.37 -11.57
CA THR A 5 -24.25 11.09 -11.83
C THR A 5 -23.82 10.95 -13.29
N GLU A 6 -23.26 12.00 -13.83
CA GLU A 6 -22.68 12.00 -15.19
C GLU A 6 -21.36 11.24 -15.25
N MET A 7 -21.00 10.76 -16.43
CA MET A 7 -19.72 10.09 -16.70
C MET A 7 -18.74 11.02 -17.39
N TYR A 8 -17.48 10.92 -17.00
CA TYR A 8 -16.38 11.54 -17.72
C TYR A 8 -16.10 10.85 -19.06
N SER A 9 -15.45 11.54 -20.00
CA SER A 9 -15.15 11.03 -21.34
C SER A 9 -14.44 9.69 -21.36
N HIS A 10 -13.44 9.50 -20.48
CA HIS A 10 -12.71 8.25 -20.36
C HIS A 10 -13.58 7.10 -19.79
N GLN A 11 -14.54 7.41 -18.92
CA GLN A 11 -15.49 6.43 -18.39
C GLN A 11 -16.46 5.98 -19.47
N ILE A 12 -16.92 6.91 -20.32
CA ILE A 12 -17.76 6.59 -21.49
C ILE A 12 -17.00 5.65 -22.43
N LYS A 13 -15.72 5.94 -22.75
CA LYS A 13 -14.88 5.07 -23.57
C LYS A 13 -14.72 3.68 -22.98
N ALA A 14 -14.54 3.57 -21.66
CA ALA A 14 -14.45 2.31 -20.95
C ALA A 14 -15.75 1.49 -21.10
N VAL A 15 -16.89 2.13 -20.86
CA VAL A 15 -18.20 1.48 -21.01
C VAL A 15 -18.44 1.05 -22.45
N GLU A 16 -18.16 1.90 -23.45
CA GLU A 16 -18.33 1.58 -24.87
C GLU A 16 -17.55 0.33 -25.28
N LYS A 17 -16.32 0.19 -24.79
CA LYS A 17 -15.49 -0.99 -25.05
C LYS A 17 -16.02 -2.25 -24.35
N LEU A 18 -16.39 -2.13 -23.06
CA LEU A 18 -16.71 -3.29 -22.22
C LEU A 18 -18.18 -3.74 -22.28
N LYS A 19 -19.12 -2.90 -22.72
CA LYS A 19 -20.57 -3.23 -22.75
C LYS A 19 -20.93 -4.36 -23.70
N ARG A 20 -20.11 -4.60 -24.74
CA ARG A 20 -20.37 -5.61 -25.79
C ARG A 20 -19.84 -6.99 -25.45
N ILE A 21 -18.99 -7.12 -24.44
CA ILE A 21 -18.31 -8.35 -24.03
C ILE A 21 -18.85 -8.86 -22.71
N LYS A 22 -18.82 -10.19 -22.52
CA LYS A 22 -19.30 -10.84 -21.28
C LYS A 22 -18.31 -10.77 -20.15
N ILE A 23 -17.03 -10.78 -20.48
CA ILE A 23 -15.92 -10.73 -19.53
C ILE A 23 -15.07 -9.50 -19.83
N GLY A 24 -14.53 -8.85 -18.81
CA GLY A 24 -13.71 -7.66 -19.03
C GLY A 24 -12.81 -7.28 -17.86
N ALA A 25 -11.79 -6.49 -18.17
CA ALA A 25 -10.92 -5.88 -17.20
C ALA A 25 -10.92 -4.35 -17.37
N ALA A 26 -11.24 -3.62 -16.29
CA ALA A 26 -11.11 -2.18 -16.25
C ALA A 26 -9.83 -1.83 -15.45
N TYR A 27 -8.73 -1.68 -16.15
CA TYR A 27 -7.44 -1.26 -15.64
C TYR A 27 -7.39 0.28 -15.66
N MET A 28 -8.06 0.86 -14.71
CA MET A 28 -8.19 2.29 -14.57
C MET A 28 -7.48 2.73 -13.30
N GLU A 29 -6.56 3.67 -13.41
CA GLU A 29 -5.77 4.13 -12.26
C GLU A 29 -6.67 4.62 -11.11
N MET A 30 -6.14 4.64 -9.88
CA MET A 30 -6.92 5.08 -8.72
C MET A 30 -7.47 6.50 -8.90
N GLY A 31 -8.69 6.72 -8.43
CA GLY A 31 -9.32 8.04 -8.53
C GLY A 31 -9.94 8.36 -9.89
N THR A 32 -9.89 7.47 -10.90
CA THR A 32 -10.49 7.71 -12.23
C THR A 32 -11.96 7.27 -12.33
N GLY A 33 -12.55 6.73 -11.25
CA GLY A 33 -13.98 6.42 -11.16
C GLY A 33 -14.37 5.04 -11.69
N LYS A 34 -13.58 4.00 -11.41
CA LYS A 34 -13.90 2.59 -11.74
C LYS A 34 -15.30 2.17 -11.32
N THR A 35 -15.72 2.58 -10.10
CA THR A 35 -17.05 2.28 -9.55
C THR A 35 -18.18 2.76 -10.48
N ARG A 36 -18.06 3.98 -11.00
CA ARG A 36 -19.08 4.56 -11.91
C ARG A 36 -19.19 3.76 -13.23
N VAL A 37 -18.04 3.33 -13.78
CA VAL A 37 -18.00 2.47 -14.99
C VAL A 37 -18.67 1.12 -14.71
N ALA A 38 -18.33 0.49 -13.57
CA ALA A 38 -18.92 -0.80 -13.20
C ALA A 38 -20.45 -0.70 -13.02
N LEU A 39 -20.93 0.35 -12.35
CA LEU A 39 -22.37 0.61 -12.17
C LEU A 39 -23.10 0.82 -13.50
N GLU A 40 -22.49 1.51 -14.48
CA GLU A 40 -23.08 1.65 -15.81
C GLU A 40 -23.18 0.31 -16.53
N LEU A 41 -22.12 -0.50 -16.46
CA LEU A 41 -22.14 -1.85 -17.04
C LEU A 41 -23.18 -2.76 -16.38
N ILE A 42 -23.37 -2.65 -15.07
CA ILE A 42 -24.45 -3.35 -14.33
C ILE A 42 -25.81 -2.90 -14.87
N ASN A 43 -26.03 -1.57 -14.90
CA ASN A 43 -27.29 -0.99 -15.34
C ASN A 43 -27.69 -1.46 -16.75
N ILE A 44 -26.76 -1.40 -17.71
CA ILE A 44 -26.97 -1.87 -19.09
C ILE A 44 -27.38 -3.36 -19.12
N ARG A 45 -26.78 -4.20 -18.26
CA ARG A 45 -27.08 -5.64 -18.23
C ARG A 45 -28.40 -5.94 -17.53
N LEU A 46 -28.77 -5.23 -16.48
CA LEU A 46 -30.08 -5.31 -15.83
C LEU A 46 -31.19 -4.88 -16.77
N GLN A 47 -31.04 -3.74 -17.47
CA GLN A 47 -32.04 -3.25 -18.45
C GLN A 47 -32.26 -4.21 -19.62
N LYS A 48 -31.24 -4.96 -20.01
CA LYS A 48 -31.31 -5.97 -21.06
C LYS A 48 -31.74 -7.36 -20.58
N ASP A 49 -32.14 -7.47 -19.33
CA ASP A 49 -32.51 -8.75 -18.68
C ASP A 49 -31.42 -9.84 -18.84
N ARG A 50 -30.14 -9.46 -18.70
CA ARG A 50 -29.01 -10.37 -18.83
C ARG A 50 -28.53 -10.90 -17.49
N ILE A 51 -28.79 -10.19 -16.42
CA ILE A 51 -28.43 -10.51 -15.05
C ILE A 51 -29.59 -10.17 -14.11
N ASP A 52 -29.66 -10.88 -12.98
CA ASP A 52 -30.64 -10.66 -11.90
C ASP A 52 -29.95 -10.07 -10.66
N HIS A 53 -28.66 -10.36 -10.51
CA HIS A 53 -27.93 -10.02 -9.30
C HIS A 53 -26.45 -9.73 -9.58
N VAL A 54 -25.83 -8.98 -8.68
CA VAL A 54 -24.42 -8.65 -8.73
C VAL A 54 -23.73 -9.12 -7.47
N ILE A 55 -22.62 -9.83 -7.62
CA ILE A 55 -21.69 -10.11 -6.53
C ILE A 55 -20.49 -9.22 -6.72
N TRP A 56 -20.32 -8.25 -5.84
CA TRP A 56 -19.18 -7.33 -5.84
C TRP A 56 -18.20 -7.70 -4.74
N LEU A 57 -17.07 -8.29 -5.14
CA LEU A 57 -15.98 -8.65 -4.25
C LEU A 57 -15.00 -7.48 -4.18
N CYS A 58 -14.69 -7.03 -2.97
CA CYS A 58 -13.74 -5.94 -2.72
C CYS A 58 -12.92 -6.22 -1.45
N PRO A 59 -11.84 -5.50 -1.16
CA PRO A 59 -11.16 -5.58 0.13
C PRO A 59 -12.15 -5.35 1.28
N CYS A 60 -12.03 -6.09 2.39
CA CYS A 60 -12.91 -5.93 3.55
C CYS A 60 -12.94 -4.50 4.07
N SER A 61 -11.80 -3.83 4.04
CA SER A 61 -11.63 -2.43 4.48
C SER A 61 -12.39 -1.40 3.64
N VAL A 62 -12.73 -1.74 2.38
CA VAL A 62 -13.36 -0.79 1.43
C VAL A 62 -14.88 -0.93 1.36
N LYS A 63 -15.46 -1.97 1.95
CA LYS A 63 -16.89 -2.32 1.82
C LYS A 63 -17.83 -1.16 2.07
N GLU A 64 -17.66 -0.44 3.17
CA GLU A 64 -18.57 0.66 3.55
C GLU A 64 -18.42 1.86 2.62
N ASN A 65 -17.19 2.15 2.19
CA ASN A 65 -16.95 3.21 1.22
C ASN A 65 -17.53 2.87 -0.15
N LEU A 66 -17.42 1.60 -0.58
CA LEU A 66 -18.05 1.14 -1.80
C LEU A 66 -19.58 1.27 -1.75
N LYS A 67 -20.22 0.94 -0.61
CA LYS A 67 -21.66 1.16 -0.42
C LYS A 67 -22.02 2.64 -0.59
N ARG A 68 -21.28 3.55 0.04
CA ARG A 68 -21.50 5.00 -0.09
C ARG A 68 -21.29 5.48 -1.52
N ASP A 69 -20.25 4.99 -2.21
CA ASP A 69 -20.04 5.32 -3.61
C ASP A 69 -21.19 4.83 -4.50
N ILE A 70 -21.72 3.64 -4.25
CA ILE A 70 -22.91 3.14 -4.94
C ILE A 70 -24.11 4.06 -4.69
N ILE A 71 -24.40 4.38 -3.43
CA ILE A 71 -25.51 5.30 -3.06
C ILE A 71 -25.30 6.68 -3.70
N LYS A 72 -24.09 7.22 -3.68
CA LYS A 72 -23.74 8.49 -4.35
C LYS A 72 -24.13 8.49 -5.83
N HIS A 73 -23.93 7.36 -6.51
CA HIS A 73 -24.20 7.26 -7.94
C HIS A 73 -25.63 6.85 -8.28
N THR A 74 -26.32 6.17 -7.35
CA THR A 74 -27.69 5.63 -7.57
C THR A 74 -28.78 6.37 -6.82
N GLY A 75 -28.43 7.12 -5.77
CA GLY A 75 -29.35 7.82 -4.88
C GLY A 75 -29.89 6.95 -3.74
N GLU A 76 -29.73 5.63 -3.78
CA GLU A 76 -30.27 4.67 -2.82
C GLU A 76 -29.45 3.38 -2.75
N GLU A 77 -29.66 2.58 -1.70
CA GLU A 77 -29.08 1.23 -1.63
C GLU A 77 -29.68 0.32 -2.70
N GLN A 78 -28.86 -0.55 -3.27
CA GLN A 78 -29.25 -1.44 -4.34
C GLN A 78 -29.34 -2.89 -3.83
N GLU A 79 -30.55 -3.41 -3.64
CA GLU A 79 -30.80 -4.79 -3.18
C GLU A 79 -30.25 -5.87 -4.13
N CYS A 80 -30.14 -5.54 -5.41
CA CYS A 80 -29.57 -6.45 -6.40
C CYS A 80 -28.04 -6.56 -6.32
N ILE A 81 -27.35 -5.85 -5.41
CA ILE A 81 -25.89 -5.87 -5.25
C ILE A 81 -25.50 -6.45 -3.90
N THR A 82 -24.87 -7.61 -3.87
CA THR A 82 -24.25 -8.19 -2.68
C THR A 82 -22.75 -7.82 -2.64
N ILE A 83 -22.32 -7.07 -1.64
CA ILE A 83 -20.90 -6.71 -1.42
C ILE A 83 -20.29 -7.67 -0.41
N CYS A 84 -19.19 -8.34 -0.80
CA CYS A 84 -18.46 -9.26 0.07
C CYS A 84 -16.96 -8.95 0.08
N GLY A 85 -16.32 -9.11 1.26
CA GLY A 85 -14.87 -8.96 1.39
C GLY A 85 -14.12 -10.13 0.76
N ILE A 86 -13.09 -9.85 -0.04
CA ILE A 86 -12.23 -10.87 -0.66
C ILE A 86 -11.57 -11.74 0.40
N GLU A 87 -11.09 -11.14 1.49
CA GLU A 87 -10.42 -11.85 2.59
C GLU A 87 -11.39 -12.80 3.32
N THR A 88 -12.67 -12.44 3.40
CA THR A 88 -13.71 -13.26 4.00
C THR A 88 -13.82 -14.63 3.32
N LEU A 89 -13.54 -14.69 2.01
CA LEU A 89 -13.57 -15.94 1.25
C LEU A 89 -12.41 -16.90 1.59
N SER A 90 -11.39 -16.43 2.30
CA SER A 90 -10.32 -17.30 2.81
C SER A 90 -10.73 -18.09 4.07
N SER A 91 -11.63 -17.55 4.91
CA SER A 91 -11.89 -18.04 6.26
C SER A 91 -13.34 -18.43 6.52
N SER A 92 -14.32 -17.78 5.89
CA SER A 92 -15.74 -17.99 6.18
C SER A 92 -16.39 -19.02 5.25
N ILE A 93 -16.66 -20.22 5.79
CA ILE A 93 -17.44 -21.25 5.08
C ILE A 93 -18.85 -20.74 4.80
N LYS A 94 -19.47 -20.06 5.77
CA LYS A 94 -20.84 -19.50 5.62
C LYS A 94 -20.93 -18.52 4.45
N ALA A 95 -19.97 -17.61 4.32
CA ALA A 95 -19.95 -16.65 3.20
C ALA A 95 -19.77 -17.36 1.85
N ASN A 96 -18.84 -18.32 1.77
CA ASN A 96 -18.63 -19.09 0.55
C ASN A 96 -19.89 -19.89 0.13
N SER A 97 -20.55 -20.57 1.09
CA SER A 97 -21.78 -21.31 0.82
C SER A 97 -22.92 -20.41 0.35
N TYR A 98 -23.10 -19.26 1.01
CA TYR A 98 -24.10 -18.27 0.63
C TYR A 98 -23.90 -17.75 -0.80
N LEU A 99 -22.68 -17.34 -1.14
CA LEU A 99 -22.37 -16.84 -2.48
C LEU A 99 -22.48 -17.95 -3.54
N LEU A 100 -22.10 -19.18 -3.22
CA LEU A 100 -22.23 -20.31 -4.13
C LEU A 100 -23.70 -20.63 -4.40
N ASP A 101 -24.55 -20.58 -3.39
CA ASP A 101 -26.00 -20.75 -3.53
C ASP A 101 -26.60 -19.64 -4.40
N LEU A 102 -26.16 -18.40 -4.18
CA LEU A 102 -26.61 -17.25 -4.96
C LEU A 102 -26.29 -17.39 -6.44
N VAL A 103 -25.05 -17.78 -6.82
CA VAL A 103 -24.68 -17.94 -8.25
C VAL A 103 -25.32 -19.14 -8.92
N LYS A 104 -25.78 -20.14 -8.15
CA LYS A 104 -26.52 -21.29 -8.69
C LYS A 104 -27.98 -20.97 -8.98
N ASN A 105 -28.57 -20.05 -8.21
CA ASN A 105 -29.99 -19.73 -8.27
C ASN A 105 -30.32 -18.45 -9.04
N LYS A 106 -29.33 -17.59 -9.30
CA LYS A 106 -29.50 -16.31 -10.01
C LYS A 106 -28.46 -16.12 -11.10
N ARG A 107 -28.83 -15.39 -12.16
CA ARG A 107 -27.87 -14.95 -13.19
C ARG A 107 -27.01 -13.82 -12.64
N CYS A 108 -25.89 -14.18 -12.01
CA CYS A 108 -25.02 -13.22 -11.35
C CYS A 108 -23.98 -12.58 -12.29
N TYR A 109 -23.72 -11.29 -12.05
CA TYR A 109 -22.54 -10.59 -12.55
C TYR A 109 -21.49 -10.55 -11.46
N LEU A 110 -20.36 -11.20 -11.67
CA LEU A 110 -19.25 -11.23 -10.72
C LEU A 110 -18.31 -10.06 -11.00
N ILE A 111 -18.11 -9.20 -10.00
CA ILE A 111 -17.15 -8.11 -10.04
C ILE A 111 -16.09 -8.36 -8.96
N VAL A 112 -14.81 -8.28 -9.34
CA VAL A 112 -13.68 -8.42 -8.44
C VAL A 112 -12.88 -7.12 -8.45
N ASP A 113 -13.04 -6.33 -7.40
CA ASP A 113 -12.33 -5.07 -7.24
C ASP A 113 -10.97 -5.31 -6.55
N GLU A 114 -9.98 -4.49 -6.86
CA GLU A 114 -8.58 -4.69 -6.46
C GLU A 114 -8.11 -6.13 -6.76
N SER A 115 -8.26 -6.53 -8.02
CA SER A 115 -8.01 -7.90 -8.48
C SER A 115 -6.57 -8.40 -8.27
N ASN A 116 -5.62 -7.53 -7.96
CA ASN A 116 -4.29 -7.87 -7.48
C ASN A 116 -4.30 -8.71 -6.18
N LEU A 117 -5.36 -8.64 -5.36
CA LEU A 117 -5.51 -9.46 -4.16
C LEU A 117 -5.76 -10.94 -4.45
N VAL A 118 -6.14 -11.27 -5.66
CA VAL A 118 -6.41 -12.67 -6.10
C VAL A 118 -5.36 -13.23 -7.04
N LYS A 119 -4.21 -12.57 -7.21
CA LYS A 119 -3.11 -12.98 -8.10
C LYS A 119 -2.48 -14.34 -7.76
N ASN A 120 -2.49 -14.74 -6.49
CA ASN A 120 -1.97 -16.02 -6.07
C ASN A 120 -2.98 -17.15 -6.31
N HIS A 121 -2.73 -17.99 -7.33
CA HIS A 121 -3.60 -19.10 -7.71
C HIS A 121 -3.77 -20.16 -6.61
N LYS A 122 -2.82 -20.29 -5.65
CA LYS A 122 -2.90 -21.25 -4.53
C LYS A 122 -3.68 -20.72 -3.33
N ALA A 123 -3.95 -19.42 -3.27
CA ALA A 123 -4.67 -18.84 -2.13
C ALA A 123 -6.13 -19.31 -2.09
N LYS A 124 -6.62 -19.67 -0.88
CA LYS A 124 -8.01 -20.14 -0.68
C LYS A 124 -9.04 -19.18 -1.27
N ARG A 125 -8.86 -17.86 -1.07
CA ARG A 125 -9.75 -16.85 -1.65
C ARG A 125 -9.78 -16.90 -3.17
N SER A 126 -8.63 -17.05 -3.83
CA SER A 126 -8.56 -17.13 -5.29
C SER A 126 -9.28 -18.38 -5.82
N GLN A 127 -9.06 -19.54 -5.18
CA GLN A 127 -9.74 -20.79 -5.53
C GLN A 127 -11.26 -20.70 -5.35
N ASN A 128 -11.72 -20.09 -4.25
CA ASN A 128 -13.16 -19.90 -4.02
C ASN A 128 -13.78 -18.93 -5.05
N ILE A 129 -13.07 -17.86 -5.43
CA ILE A 129 -13.54 -16.92 -6.46
C ILE A 129 -13.57 -17.59 -7.84
N ILE A 130 -12.57 -18.39 -8.21
CA ILE A 130 -12.58 -19.19 -9.45
C ILE A 130 -13.82 -20.07 -9.48
N ARG A 131 -14.13 -20.76 -8.37
CA ARG A 131 -15.31 -21.62 -8.28
C ARG A 131 -16.63 -20.86 -8.44
N LEU A 132 -16.74 -19.64 -7.89
CA LEU A 132 -17.91 -18.77 -8.12
C LEU A 132 -18.00 -18.32 -9.59
N ALA A 133 -16.86 -17.98 -10.18
CA ALA A 133 -16.77 -17.49 -11.56
C ALA A 133 -17.24 -18.52 -12.61
N GLU A 134 -17.16 -19.83 -12.32
CA GLU A 134 -17.64 -20.90 -13.19
C GLU A 134 -19.15 -20.80 -13.45
N TYR A 135 -19.92 -20.29 -12.48
CA TYR A 135 -21.37 -20.12 -12.58
C TYR A 135 -21.79 -18.77 -13.18
N CYS A 136 -20.86 -17.82 -13.32
CA CYS A 136 -21.15 -16.47 -13.76
C CYS A 136 -20.83 -16.28 -15.25
N THR A 137 -21.84 -15.92 -16.05
CA THR A 137 -21.66 -15.59 -17.46
C THR A 137 -20.97 -14.23 -17.64
N TYR A 138 -21.31 -13.26 -16.80
CA TYR A 138 -20.74 -11.92 -16.85
C TYR A 138 -19.74 -11.74 -15.71
N LYS A 139 -18.53 -11.27 -16.04
CA LYS A 139 -17.44 -11.10 -15.09
C LYS A 139 -16.63 -9.84 -15.41
N LEU A 140 -16.25 -9.10 -14.37
CA LEU A 140 -15.45 -7.89 -14.48
C LEU A 140 -14.38 -7.87 -13.38
N ILE A 141 -13.16 -7.60 -13.73
CA ILE A 141 -12.12 -7.26 -12.77
C ILE A 141 -11.83 -5.76 -12.84
N LEU A 142 -11.63 -5.16 -11.67
CA LEU A 142 -11.25 -3.76 -11.52
C LEU A 142 -9.88 -3.71 -10.86
N ASN A 143 -8.98 -2.89 -11.42
CA ASN A 143 -7.66 -2.65 -10.82
C ASN A 143 -7.09 -1.32 -11.32
N GLY A 144 -6.18 -0.73 -10.54
CA GLY A 144 -5.41 0.44 -10.99
C GLY A 144 -4.34 0.04 -12.00
N THR A 145 -3.63 -1.04 -11.73
CA THR A 145 -2.55 -1.57 -12.57
C THR A 145 -2.74 -3.07 -12.79
N PRO A 146 -2.60 -3.58 -14.03
CA PRO A 146 -2.80 -5.01 -14.30
C PRO A 146 -1.73 -5.90 -13.65
N VAL A 147 -0.53 -5.41 -13.52
CA VAL A 147 0.66 -6.11 -13.00
C VAL A 147 1.22 -5.32 -11.83
N THR A 148 1.43 -5.98 -10.70
CA THR A 148 2.00 -5.33 -9.50
C THR A 148 3.46 -5.71 -9.25
N LYS A 149 3.85 -6.91 -9.64
CA LYS A 149 5.22 -7.41 -9.46
C LYS A 149 5.82 -7.94 -10.76
N ASN A 150 5.10 -8.81 -11.42
CA ASN A 150 5.45 -9.38 -12.73
C ASN A 150 4.19 -9.95 -13.39
N GLU A 151 4.31 -10.35 -14.64
CA GLU A 151 3.20 -10.82 -15.48
C GLU A 151 2.56 -12.13 -14.99
N ALA A 152 3.19 -12.86 -14.05
CA ALA A 152 2.56 -13.98 -13.38
C ALA A 152 1.29 -13.57 -12.60
N ASP A 153 1.22 -12.30 -12.19
CA ASP A 153 0.04 -11.72 -11.54
C ASP A 153 -1.22 -11.78 -12.43
N LEU A 154 -1.06 -11.85 -13.76
CA LEU A 154 -2.17 -11.91 -14.72
C LEU A 154 -2.88 -13.26 -14.74
N PHE A 155 -2.16 -14.36 -14.49
CA PHE A 155 -2.72 -15.70 -14.68
C PHE A 155 -4.04 -15.88 -13.93
N THR A 156 -4.07 -15.70 -12.62
CA THR A 156 -5.27 -15.95 -11.81
C THR A 156 -6.38 -14.95 -12.10
N GLN A 157 -6.05 -13.68 -12.34
CA GLN A 157 -7.02 -12.65 -12.68
C GLN A 157 -7.77 -13.02 -13.98
N TRP A 158 -7.05 -13.42 -15.01
CA TRP A 158 -7.64 -13.81 -16.29
C TRP A 158 -8.26 -15.20 -16.25
N TYR A 159 -7.78 -16.10 -15.39
CA TYR A 159 -8.42 -17.38 -15.14
C TYR A 159 -9.83 -17.21 -14.54
N ILE A 160 -10.01 -16.27 -13.62
CA ILE A 160 -11.32 -15.89 -13.07
C ILE A 160 -12.26 -15.39 -14.19
N LEU A 161 -11.76 -14.56 -15.08
CA LEU A 161 -12.54 -14.06 -16.21
C LEU A 161 -12.87 -15.18 -17.20
N ASP A 162 -11.87 -15.74 -17.83
CA ASP A 162 -11.93 -16.91 -18.71
C ASP A 162 -10.51 -17.37 -19.04
N TRP A 163 -10.13 -18.56 -18.61
CA TRP A 163 -8.82 -19.14 -18.90
C TRP A 163 -8.50 -19.23 -20.40
N ARG A 164 -9.51 -19.30 -21.27
CA ARG A 164 -9.36 -19.40 -22.73
C ARG A 164 -8.75 -18.15 -23.34
N VAL A 165 -8.86 -16.99 -22.69
CA VAL A 165 -8.25 -15.75 -23.17
C VAL A 165 -6.73 -15.88 -23.24
N LEU A 166 -6.10 -16.35 -22.17
CA LEU A 166 -4.65 -16.60 -22.16
C LEU A 166 -4.29 -17.96 -22.78
N GLY A 167 -5.25 -18.91 -22.87
CA GLY A 167 -5.04 -20.23 -23.46
C GLY A 167 -4.51 -21.30 -22.49
N TYR A 168 -4.43 -21.02 -21.19
CA TYR A 168 -3.82 -21.92 -20.21
C TYR A 168 -4.81 -22.41 -19.17
N LYS A 169 -5.02 -23.73 -19.09
CA LYS A 169 -5.85 -24.36 -18.06
C LYS A 169 -5.14 -24.53 -16.72
N SER A 170 -3.82 -24.48 -16.69
CA SER A 170 -3.04 -24.63 -15.47
C SER A 170 -1.97 -23.55 -15.34
N TYR A 171 -1.65 -23.19 -14.09
CA TYR A 171 -0.55 -22.25 -13.80
C TYR A 171 0.80 -22.77 -14.33
N TRP A 172 1.05 -24.06 -14.23
CA TRP A 172 2.30 -24.65 -14.69
C TRP A 172 2.51 -24.54 -16.19
N SER A 173 1.43 -24.73 -16.97
CA SER A 173 1.47 -24.53 -18.42
C SER A 173 1.73 -23.07 -18.79
N PHE A 174 1.10 -22.13 -18.06
CA PHE A 174 1.37 -20.71 -18.20
C PHE A 174 2.81 -20.38 -17.82
N ALA A 175 3.27 -20.86 -16.66
CA ALA A 175 4.60 -20.61 -16.14
C ALA A 175 5.71 -21.13 -17.10
N ALA A 176 5.54 -22.32 -17.64
CA ALA A 176 6.48 -22.90 -18.61
C ALA A 176 6.67 -22.05 -19.88
N ASN A 177 5.65 -21.28 -20.29
CA ASN A 177 5.69 -20.43 -21.47
C ASN A 177 6.09 -18.97 -21.20
N HIS A 178 5.85 -18.50 -19.96
CA HIS A 178 5.95 -17.07 -19.66
C HIS A 178 6.90 -16.72 -18.53
N LEU A 179 7.42 -17.70 -17.78
CA LEU A 179 8.27 -17.43 -16.63
C LEU A 179 9.58 -18.21 -16.71
N GLU A 180 10.68 -17.48 -16.60
CA GLU A 180 11.99 -18.05 -16.40
C GLU A 180 12.37 -17.94 -14.93
N TYR A 181 12.79 -19.05 -14.33
CA TYR A 181 13.17 -19.14 -12.92
C TYR A 181 14.69 -19.17 -12.77
N ASP A 182 15.18 -18.60 -11.68
CA ASP A 182 16.56 -18.75 -11.23
C ASP A 182 16.78 -20.11 -10.53
N ASP A 183 18.03 -20.41 -10.19
CA ASP A 183 18.43 -21.66 -9.51
C ASP A 183 17.77 -21.81 -8.12
N LYS A 184 17.22 -20.72 -7.57
CA LYS A 184 16.51 -20.68 -6.28
C LYS A 184 15.00 -20.76 -6.43
N GLY A 185 14.49 -20.96 -7.66
CA GLY A 185 13.07 -21.05 -7.97
C GLY A 185 12.32 -19.73 -7.91
N LYS A 186 13.00 -18.57 -7.99
CA LYS A 186 12.37 -17.26 -8.13
C LYS A 186 12.23 -16.90 -9.60
N ILE A 187 11.19 -16.15 -9.93
CA ILE A 187 10.99 -15.63 -11.28
C ILE A 187 12.11 -14.63 -11.58
N ARG A 188 12.96 -14.96 -12.55
CA ARG A 188 14.07 -14.15 -13.02
C ARG A 188 13.59 -13.11 -14.03
N ARG A 189 12.78 -13.54 -14.99
CA ARG A 189 12.15 -12.66 -15.99
C ARG A 189 10.87 -13.27 -16.54
N CYS A 190 10.06 -12.41 -17.16
CA CYS A 190 8.88 -12.83 -17.89
C CYS A 190 9.18 -12.89 -19.39
N LEU A 191 8.60 -13.88 -20.06
CA LEU A 191 8.78 -14.17 -21.47
C LEU A 191 7.48 -13.93 -22.21
N ASN A 192 7.57 -13.62 -23.51
CA ASN A 192 6.39 -13.49 -24.40
C ASN A 192 5.34 -12.52 -23.87
N VAL A 193 5.77 -11.38 -23.27
CA VAL A 193 4.87 -10.38 -22.68
C VAL A 193 3.93 -9.80 -23.73
N ASP A 194 4.43 -9.53 -24.95
CA ASP A 194 3.64 -9.00 -26.06
C ASP A 194 2.45 -9.91 -26.40
N TYR A 195 2.64 -11.23 -26.35
CA TYR A 195 1.55 -12.19 -26.51
C TYR A 195 0.47 -12.02 -25.47
N LEU A 196 0.84 -11.84 -24.18
CA LEU A 196 -0.13 -11.61 -23.11
C LEU A 196 -0.89 -10.30 -23.32
N VAL A 197 -0.19 -9.23 -23.68
CA VAL A 197 -0.81 -7.92 -23.97
C VAL A 197 -1.78 -8.01 -25.14
N GLU A 198 -1.43 -8.68 -26.21
CA GLU A 198 -2.29 -8.90 -27.37
C GLU A 198 -3.56 -9.68 -26.99
N LYS A 199 -3.42 -10.75 -26.20
CA LYS A 199 -4.56 -11.58 -25.78
C LYS A 199 -5.55 -10.85 -24.88
N ILE A 200 -5.07 -10.05 -23.94
CA ILE A 200 -5.92 -9.32 -22.99
C ILE A 200 -6.48 -8.01 -23.58
N GLY A 201 -5.82 -7.43 -24.55
CA GLY A 201 -6.14 -6.13 -25.13
C GLY A 201 -7.61 -5.97 -25.58
N PRO A 202 -8.22 -6.92 -26.30
CA PRO A 202 -9.63 -6.85 -26.72
C PRO A 202 -10.63 -6.84 -25.56
N TYR A 203 -10.26 -7.40 -24.41
CA TYR A 203 -11.11 -7.57 -23.23
C TYR A 203 -10.79 -6.60 -22.11
N SER A 204 -9.81 -5.72 -22.29
CA SER A 204 -9.39 -4.77 -21.24
C SER A 204 -9.49 -3.32 -21.73
N TYR A 205 -9.82 -2.43 -20.80
CA TYR A 205 -9.68 -0.99 -20.99
C TYR A 205 -8.65 -0.48 -19.98
N GLN A 206 -7.68 0.27 -20.47
CA GLN A 206 -6.64 0.86 -19.63
C GLN A 206 -6.63 2.38 -19.81
N VAL A 207 -6.47 3.09 -18.70
CA VAL A 207 -6.29 4.54 -18.69
C VAL A 207 -5.49 4.96 -17.46
N LYS A 208 -4.53 5.84 -17.67
CA LYS A 208 -3.80 6.52 -16.61
C LYS A 208 -4.51 7.81 -16.21
N LYS A 209 -4.29 8.24 -14.98
CA LYS A 209 -4.85 9.46 -14.42
C LYS A 209 -4.42 10.70 -15.24
N GLU A 210 -3.16 10.75 -15.59
CA GLU A 210 -2.56 11.84 -16.38
C GLU A 210 -3.16 11.98 -17.79
N GLU A 211 -3.70 10.88 -18.34
CA GLU A 211 -4.29 10.86 -19.69
C GLU A 211 -5.74 11.30 -19.71
N CYS A 212 -6.42 11.35 -18.58
CA CYS A 212 -7.87 11.47 -18.55
C CYS A 212 -8.43 12.47 -17.54
N LEU A 213 -7.61 13.00 -16.65
CA LEU A 213 -8.02 13.96 -15.62
C LEU A 213 -7.08 15.17 -15.65
N ASP A 214 -7.68 16.35 -15.68
CA ASP A 214 -7.00 17.60 -15.41
C ASP A 214 -7.05 17.84 -13.90
N LEU A 215 -6.07 17.32 -13.19
CA LEU A 215 -5.93 17.48 -11.74
C LEU A 215 -4.85 18.52 -11.44
N PRO A 216 -5.03 19.29 -10.36
CA PRO A 216 -3.99 20.18 -9.88
C PRO A 216 -2.67 19.44 -9.66
N PRO A 217 -1.51 20.09 -9.88
CA PRO A 217 -0.21 19.44 -9.73
C PRO A 217 0.06 19.00 -8.29
N LYS A 218 0.90 17.96 -8.15
CA LYS A 218 1.51 17.57 -6.88
C LYS A 218 2.88 18.24 -6.74
N THR A 219 3.15 18.80 -5.60
CA THR A 219 4.47 19.32 -5.21
C THR A 219 5.06 18.44 -4.12
N TYR A 220 6.37 18.19 -4.19
CA TYR A 220 7.07 17.34 -3.24
C TYR A 220 8.17 18.14 -2.56
N GLU A 221 8.18 18.10 -1.25
CA GLU A 221 9.19 18.73 -0.40
C GLU A 221 9.81 17.70 0.55
N LYS A 222 11.10 17.85 0.84
CA LYS A 222 11.81 17.01 1.81
C LYS A 222 12.36 17.92 2.91
N VAL A 223 11.89 17.70 4.11
CA VAL A 223 12.34 18.42 5.30
C VAL A 223 13.28 17.51 6.09
N TYR A 224 14.54 17.93 6.16
CA TYR A 224 15.58 17.16 6.84
C TYR A 224 15.75 17.62 8.29
N TYR A 225 15.98 16.66 9.18
CA TYR A 225 16.38 16.90 10.55
C TYR A 225 17.53 15.98 10.93
N GLU A 226 18.27 16.33 11.98
CA GLU A 226 19.34 15.51 12.52
C GLU A 226 18.87 14.78 13.78
N LEU A 227 19.29 13.53 13.95
CA LEU A 227 19.13 12.81 15.21
C LEU A 227 19.96 13.51 16.29
N THR A 228 19.60 13.37 17.57
CA THR A 228 20.52 13.79 18.64
C THR A 228 21.82 12.97 18.56
N ASN A 229 22.92 13.50 19.06
CA ASN A 229 24.20 12.79 19.05
C ASN A 229 24.10 11.41 19.68
N GLU A 230 23.40 11.32 20.83
CA GLU A 230 23.19 10.08 21.55
C GLU A 230 22.31 9.10 20.78
N GLN A 231 21.23 9.59 20.14
CA GLN A 231 20.36 8.79 19.29
C GLN A 231 21.11 8.29 18.05
N TYR A 232 21.95 9.12 17.45
CA TYR A 232 22.74 8.72 16.28
C TYR A 232 23.80 7.67 16.64
N GLU A 233 24.49 7.81 17.79
CA GLU A 233 25.40 6.77 18.29
C GLU A 233 24.66 5.46 18.60
N HIS A 234 23.45 5.53 19.15
CA HIS A 234 22.60 4.37 19.33
C HIS A 234 22.23 3.71 17.99
N TYR A 235 21.88 4.51 16.97
CA TYR A 235 21.62 4.04 15.60
C TYR A 235 22.83 3.28 15.02
N LEU A 236 24.03 3.81 15.19
CA LEU A 236 25.27 3.16 14.76
C LEU A 236 25.55 1.87 15.54
N ASN A 237 25.32 1.86 16.85
CA ASN A 237 25.53 0.67 17.69
C ASN A 237 24.56 -0.47 17.28
N VAL A 238 23.30 -0.17 17.03
CA VAL A 238 22.33 -1.16 16.51
C VAL A 238 22.75 -1.67 15.14
N ALA A 239 23.24 -0.81 14.24
CA ALA A 239 23.78 -1.23 12.95
C ALA A 239 25.01 -2.14 13.12
N ASP A 240 25.95 -1.80 14.03
CA ASP A 240 27.13 -2.60 14.33
C ASP A 240 26.77 -4.01 14.84
N GLU A 241 25.87 -4.10 15.84
CA GLU A 241 25.43 -5.38 16.42
C GLU A 241 24.76 -6.28 15.39
N LEU A 242 23.90 -5.71 14.54
CA LEU A 242 23.24 -6.46 13.50
C LEU A 242 24.19 -6.89 12.38
N MET A 243 25.20 -6.08 12.05
CA MET A 243 26.26 -6.48 11.13
C MET A 243 27.11 -7.64 11.66
N PHE A 244 27.45 -7.64 12.95
CA PHE A 244 28.16 -8.77 13.57
C PHE A 244 27.32 -10.05 13.63
N SER A 245 26.00 -9.97 13.70
CA SER A 245 25.07 -11.11 13.70
C SER A 245 24.75 -11.64 12.29
N LEU A 246 25.21 -10.97 11.23
CA LEU A 246 25.01 -11.37 9.84
C LEU A 246 25.96 -12.53 9.46
N ASN A 247 25.63 -13.76 9.89
CA ASN A 247 26.36 -14.96 9.47
C ASN A 247 26.11 -15.33 7.99
N GLU A 248 24.98 -14.92 7.43
CA GLU A 248 24.62 -15.03 6.03
C GLU A 248 23.74 -13.83 5.63
N PHE A 249 23.93 -13.31 4.41
CA PHE A 249 23.07 -12.24 3.86
C PHE A 249 21.66 -12.78 3.52
N ASN A 250 21.00 -13.34 4.55
CA ASN A 250 19.63 -13.80 4.45
C ASN A 250 18.66 -12.60 4.36
N PRO A 251 17.68 -12.61 3.45
CA PRO A 251 16.67 -11.58 3.34
C PRO A 251 15.94 -11.25 4.64
N TRP A 252 15.73 -12.23 5.50
CA TRP A 252 15.08 -12.04 6.79
C TRP A 252 15.93 -11.23 7.76
N THR A 253 17.24 -11.49 7.81
CA THR A 253 18.16 -10.75 8.68
C THR A 253 18.30 -9.30 8.24
N ILE A 254 18.40 -9.05 6.92
CA ILE A 254 18.39 -7.70 6.36
C ILE A 254 17.09 -6.97 6.72
N TYR A 255 15.95 -7.64 6.58
CA TYR A 255 14.65 -7.07 6.90
C TYR A 255 14.55 -6.67 8.39
N ARG A 256 15.00 -7.54 9.31
CA ARG A 256 15.07 -7.24 10.75
C ARG A 256 15.93 -6.00 11.04
N MET A 257 17.10 -5.91 10.40
CA MET A 257 17.99 -4.77 10.54
C MET A 257 17.32 -3.46 10.08
N LEU A 258 16.65 -3.47 8.95
CA LEU A 258 15.95 -2.29 8.43
C LEU A 258 14.84 -1.83 9.39
N ILE A 259 14.07 -2.77 9.97
CA ILE A 259 13.05 -2.45 10.97
C ILE A 259 13.70 -1.83 12.22
N ALA A 260 14.71 -2.48 12.80
CA ALA A 260 15.37 -2.00 13.99
C ALA A 260 15.95 -0.58 13.83
N LEU A 261 16.59 -0.32 12.69
CA LEU A 261 17.12 1.02 12.40
C LEU A 261 16.01 2.06 12.22
N GLN A 262 14.89 1.71 11.62
CA GLN A 262 13.74 2.60 11.54
C GLN A 262 13.10 2.87 12.90
N ASP A 263 13.07 1.86 13.79
CA ASP A 263 12.58 2.04 15.16
C ASP A 263 13.44 3.07 15.91
N VAL A 264 14.77 3.00 15.79
CA VAL A 264 15.67 4.03 16.37
C VAL A 264 15.38 5.41 15.80
N ILE A 265 15.24 5.53 14.47
CA ILE A 265 14.94 6.82 13.81
C ILE A 265 13.58 7.37 14.28
N SER A 266 12.62 6.50 14.58
CA SER A 266 11.29 6.90 15.11
C SER A 266 11.30 7.28 16.59
N GLY A 267 12.47 7.20 17.26
CA GLY A 267 12.61 7.57 18.67
C GLY A 267 12.40 6.40 19.63
N MET A 268 12.71 5.17 19.19
CA MET A 268 12.68 3.99 20.05
C MET A 268 14.10 3.58 20.45
N LEU A 269 14.27 3.20 21.71
CA LEU A 269 15.43 2.47 22.19
C LEU A 269 15.29 1.02 21.73
N VAL A 270 16.24 0.54 20.96
CA VAL A 270 16.24 -0.81 20.40
C VAL A 270 17.32 -1.64 21.08
N ASN A 271 16.92 -2.72 21.72
CA ASN A 271 17.83 -3.72 22.28
C ASN A 271 17.79 -4.97 21.42
N THR A 272 18.93 -5.30 20.81
CA THR A 272 19.07 -6.50 19.97
C THR A 272 19.57 -7.65 20.83
N SER A 273 18.74 -8.67 21.04
CA SER A 273 19.19 -9.98 21.54
C SER A 273 19.20 -10.98 20.38
N LYS A 274 19.94 -12.11 20.53
CA LYS A 274 20.16 -13.10 19.45
C LYS A 274 18.85 -13.52 18.74
N ASP A 275 17.71 -13.52 19.43
CA ASP A 275 16.44 -14.02 18.90
C ASP A 275 15.29 -12.98 18.90
N ASN A 276 15.40 -11.87 19.64
CA ASN A 276 14.33 -10.86 19.77
C ASN A 276 14.85 -9.44 19.71
N ILE A 277 14.13 -8.58 19.03
CA ILE A 277 14.28 -7.13 19.09
C ILE A 277 13.24 -6.63 20.10
N GLN A 278 13.71 -5.97 21.16
CA GLN A 278 12.87 -5.31 22.15
C GLN A 278 12.96 -3.81 21.94
N THR A 279 11.83 -3.13 21.97
CA THR A 279 11.74 -1.68 21.80
C THR A 279 11.07 -1.03 23.00
N SER A 280 11.55 0.14 23.39
CA SER A 280 10.94 1.01 24.38
C SER A 280 11.12 2.48 23.93
N PRO A 281 10.35 3.45 24.46
CA PRO A 281 10.57 4.84 24.13
C PRO A 281 12.02 5.28 24.45
N TYR A 282 12.65 6.01 23.52
CA TYR A 282 13.99 6.56 23.72
C TYR A 282 13.95 7.86 24.54
N PHE A 283 12.93 8.66 24.34
CA PHE A 283 12.73 9.93 24.99
C PHE A 283 11.65 9.81 26.07
N ASP A 284 11.93 10.30 27.28
CA ASP A 284 10.94 10.37 28.37
C ASP A 284 9.81 11.32 28.01
N ASN A 285 10.12 12.45 27.36
CA ASN A 285 9.13 13.35 26.80
C ASN A 285 9.16 13.25 25.27
N PRO A 286 8.04 12.85 24.62
CA PRO A 286 7.96 12.77 23.15
C PRO A 286 8.35 14.06 22.43
N LEU A 287 8.15 15.23 23.05
CA LEU A 287 8.56 16.52 22.49
C LEU A 287 10.08 16.69 22.36
N ASP A 288 10.89 15.84 23.02
CA ASP A 288 12.34 15.87 22.85
C ASP A 288 12.82 15.12 21.60
N ASN A 289 11.95 14.33 20.99
CA ASN A 289 12.23 13.68 19.72
C ASN A 289 12.39 14.74 18.59
N PRO A 290 13.57 14.81 17.92
CA PRO A 290 13.83 15.79 16.86
C PRO A 290 12.81 15.72 15.71
N ARG A 291 12.33 14.53 15.37
CA ARG A 291 11.31 14.33 14.32
C ARG A 291 9.99 14.98 14.71
N ILE A 292 9.56 14.85 15.98
CA ILE A 292 8.35 15.50 16.49
C ILE A 292 8.53 17.02 16.51
N LYS A 293 9.70 17.52 16.94
CA LYS A 293 9.99 18.98 16.89
C LYS A 293 9.85 19.50 15.47
N THR A 294 10.46 18.84 14.50
CA THR A 294 10.36 19.21 13.07
C THR A 294 8.93 19.19 12.58
N LEU A 295 8.14 18.17 12.95
CA LEU A 295 6.71 18.14 12.61
C LEU A 295 5.99 19.34 13.21
N MET A 296 6.18 19.63 14.50
CA MET A 296 5.49 20.74 15.17
C MET A 296 5.86 22.10 14.58
N GLU A 297 7.10 22.29 14.14
CA GLU A 297 7.55 23.48 13.41
C GLU A 297 6.84 23.61 12.06
N LEU A 298 6.65 22.50 11.32
CA LEU A 298 5.90 22.48 10.06
C LEU A 298 4.40 22.79 10.26
N LEU A 299 3.84 22.39 11.39
CA LEU A 299 2.41 22.64 11.69
C LEU A 299 2.18 24.07 12.18
N ASP A 300 3.19 24.76 12.68
CA ASP A 300 3.06 26.14 13.15
C ASP A 300 2.79 27.06 11.94
N GLY A 301 1.61 27.69 11.93
CA GLY A 301 1.16 28.57 10.84
C GLY A 301 0.53 27.86 9.63
N LEU A 302 0.36 26.53 9.68
CA LEU A 302 -0.35 25.78 8.65
C LEU A 302 -1.85 25.81 8.95
N GLU A 303 -2.63 26.41 8.05
CA GLU A 303 -4.10 26.55 8.20
C GLU A 303 -4.87 25.46 7.46
N GLU A 304 -4.24 24.81 6.47
CA GLU A 304 -4.86 23.81 5.62
C GLU A 304 -5.15 22.52 6.37
N LYS A 305 -6.27 21.88 6.01
CA LYS A 305 -6.54 20.51 6.45
C LYS A 305 -5.43 19.58 5.98
N THR A 306 -4.81 18.91 6.94
CA THR A 306 -3.58 18.15 6.70
C THR A 306 -3.72 16.70 7.15
N ILE A 307 -3.23 15.78 6.31
CA ILE A 307 -3.09 14.37 6.67
C ILE A 307 -1.65 14.10 7.05
N ILE A 308 -1.44 13.53 8.22
CA ILE A 308 -0.13 13.11 8.73
C ILE A 308 -0.08 11.58 8.69
N PHE A 309 0.74 11.04 7.78
CA PHE A 309 0.91 9.60 7.67
C PHE A 309 2.09 9.12 8.50
N CYS A 310 1.80 8.15 9.38
CA CYS A 310 2.76 7.51 10.27
C CYS A 310 2.88 6.01 9.95
N LYS A 311 4.03 5.42 10.29
CA LYS A 311 4.26 3.98 10.17
C LYS A 311 3.80 3.22 11.42
N TYR A 312 4.07 3.77 12.60
CA TYR A 312 3.85 3.11 13.89
C TYR A 312 2.65 3.68 14.64
N GLN A 313 1.99 2.82 15.44
CA GLN A 313 0.85 3.23 16.26
C GLN A 313 1.27 4.25 17.34
N SER A 314 2.43 4.04 17.98
CA SER A 314 2.98 4.97 18.97
C SER A 314 3.15 6.39 18.41
N GLU A 315 3.64 6.52 17.17
CA GLU A 315 3.75 7.82 16.50
C GLU A 315 2.39 8.51 16.37
N ILE A 316 1.36 7.75 16.00
CA ILE A 316 -0.02 8.28 15.85
C ILE A 316 -0.55 8.78 17.18
N ASP A 317 -0.35 8.00 18.24
CA ASP A 317 -0.85 8.31 19.57
C ASP A 317 -0.13 9.55 20.14
N ASP A 318 1.20 9.59 20.07
CA ASP A 318 2.03 10.72 20.54
C ASP A 318 1.67 12.01 19.78
N ILE A 319 1.68 11.97 18.44
CA ILE A 319 1.39 13.14 17.60
C ILE A 319 -0.03 13.66 17.86
N THR A 320 -1.02 12.77 17.93
CA THR A 320 -2.40 13.16 18.21
C THR A 320 -2.53 13.86 19.56
N ASN A 321 -1.88 13.31 20.60
CA ASN A 321 -1.89 13.87 21.93
C ASN A 321 -1.18 15.22 22.00
N ILE A 322 -0.02 15.36 21.38
CA ILE A 322 0.78 16.59 21.36
C ILE A 322 -0.01 17.70 20.64
N ILE A 323 -0.56 17.43 19.45
CA ILE A 323 -1.33 18.41 18.69
C ILE A 323 -2.54 18.88 19.52
N ASN A 324 -3.31 17.92 20.09
CA ASN A 324 -4.48 18.25 20.87
C ASN A 324 -4.16 19.00 22.18
N SER A 325 -3.00 18.75 22.76
CA SER A 325 -2.53 19.48 23.93
C SER A 325 -2.10 20.92 23.59
N LYS A 326 -1.49 21.12 22.42
CA LYS A 326 -0.99 22.44 21.99
C LYS A 326 -2.09 23.33 21.39
N TYR A 327 -2.93 22.79 20.51
CA TYR A 327 -3.86 23.57 19.69
C TYR A 327 -5.34 23.41 20.12
N GLY A 328 -5.64 22.53 21.07
CA GLY A 328 -6.96 22.29 21.60
C GLY A 328 -7.51 20.90 21.25
N LYS A 329 -8.48 20.49 22.05
CA LYS A 329 -9.12 19.17 21.92
C LYS A 329 -9.74 18.98 20.54
N ASP A 330 -9.61 17.78 20.00
CA ASP A 330 -10.14 17.34 18.70
C ASP A 330 -9.57 18.12 17.48
N THR A 331 -8.51 18.91 17.65
CA THR A 331 -7.78 19.51 16.51
C THR A 331 -7.14 18.44 15.64
N ALA A 332 -6.61 17.37 16.25
CA ALA A 332 -6.14 16.17 15.56
C ALA A 332 -6.98 14.96 15.94
N VAL A 333 -7.33 14.14 14.95
CA VAL A 333 -8.06 12.89 15.15
C VAL A 333 -7.29 11.71 14.54
N PRO A 334 -7.19 10.57 15.25
CA PRO A 334 -6.48 9.40 14.75
C PRO A 334 -7.34 8.58 13.79
N PHE A 335 -6.69 7.93 12.80
CA PHE A 335 -7.34 6.98 11.91
C PHE A 335 -6.46 5.73 11.72
N THR A 336 -6.78 4.67 12.47
CA THR A 336 -5.98 3.43 12.51
C THR A 336 -6.85 2.18 12.41
N GLY A 337 -6.19 1.03 12.15
CA GLY A 337 -6.85 -0.28 12.08
C GLY A 337 -7.45 -0.73 13.42
N ASP A 338 -6.86 -0.32 14.54
CA ASP A 338 -7.25 -0.74 15.89
C ASP A 338 -8.55 -0.05 16.37
N LEU A 339 -8.92 1.06 15.74
CA LEU A 339 -10.18 1.73 16.03
C LEU A 339 -11.37 0.94 15.48
N THR A 340 -12.46 0.93 16.25
CA THR A 340 -13.73 0.40 15.75
C THR A 340 -14.20 1.17 14.51
N GLN A 341 -14.94 0.51 13.64
CA GLN A 341 -15.46 1.13 12.41
C GLN A 341 -16.27 2.40 12.70
N LYS A 342 -17.10 2.39 13.77
CA LYS A 342 -17.89 3.56 14.19
C LYS A 342 -16.96 4.72 14.58
N LYS A 343 -15.91 4.46 15.36
CA LYS A 343 -14.96 5.51 15.81
C LYS A 343 -14.17 6.07 14.63
N ARG A 344 -13.71 5.22 13.70
CA ARG A 344 -13.07 5.68 12.47
C ARG A 344 -13.96 6.60 11.66
N GLN A 345 -15.25 6.25 11.54
CA GLN A 345 -16.19 7.09 10.81
C GLN A 345 -16.39 8.45 11.50
N ASN A 346 -16.61 8.46 12.80
CA ASN A 346 -16.74 9.71 13.55
C ASN A 346 -15.50 10.60 13.39
N ASN A 347 -14.31 10.02 13.43
CA ASN A 347 -13.06 10.78 13.25
C ASN A 347 -12.92 11.35 11.82
N LEU A 348 -13.40 10.63 10.81
CA LEU A 348 -13.45 11.18 9.45
C LEU A 348 -14.46 12.32 9.32
N ASP A 349 -15.63 12.19 9.94
CA ASP A 349 -16.64 13.24 9.94
C ASP A 349 -16.13 14.49 10.68
N LEU A 350 -15.42 14.32 11.79
CA LEU A 350 -14.71 15.41 12.47
C LEU A 350 -13.64 16.04 11.59
N PHE A 351 -12.79 15.24 10.94
CA PHE A 351 -11.76 15.75 10.02
C PHE A 351 -12.37 16.50 8.84
N GLN A 352 -13.49 16.06 8.33
CA GLN A 352 -14.19 16.76 7.26
C GLN A 352 -14.77 18.11 7.70
N THR A 353 -15.20 18.23 8.96
CA THR A 353 -15.89 19.42 9.49
C THR A 353 -14.97 20.31 10.32
N THR A 354 -14.56 19.88 11.50
CA THR A 354 -13.94 20.73 12.53
C THR A 354 -12.46 20.46 12.76
N SER A 355 -12.01 19.20 12.72
CA SER A 355 -10.61 18.87 12.99
C SER A 355 -9.72 19.31 11.83
N GLN A 356 -8.54 19.82 12.14
CA GLN A 356 -7.57 20.27 11.15
C GLN A 356 -6.64 19.14 10.68
N TYR A 357 -6.31 18.20 11.57
CA TYR A 357 -5.34 17.15 11.31
C TYR A 357 -5.95 15.76 11.39
N LEU A 358 -5.67 14.92 10.38
CA LEU A 358 -5.92 13.48 10.41
C LEU A 358 -4.61 12.75 10.56
N VAL A 359 -4.37 12.10 11.71
CA VAL A 359 -3.15 11.33 11.95
C VAL A 359 -3.44 9.86 11.65
N ALA A 360 -2.82 9.30 10.63
CA ALA A 360 -3.24 8.03 10.05
C ALA A 360 -2.07 7.09 9.74
N ASN A 361 -2.33 5.78 9.84
CA ASN A 361 -1.44 4.79 9.26
C ASN A 361 -1.60 4.77 7.73
N LYS A 362 -0.52 4.64 6.96
CA LYS A 362 -0.55 4.55 5.48
C LYS A 362 -1.43 3.40 4.96
N GLN A 363 -1.55 2.31 5.69
CA GLN A 363 -2.47 1.23 5.35
C GLN A 363 -3.93 1.70 5.29
N CYS A 364 -4.24 2.85 5.90
CA CYS A 364 -5.54 3.51 5.77
C CYS A 364 -5.84 3.94 4.32
N GLY A 365 -4.82 4.10 3.47
CA GLY A 365 -5.00 4.19 2.03
C GLY A 365 -5.84 3.04 1.44
N ALA A 366 -5.75 1.83 2.03
CA ALA A 366 -6.56 0.68 1.64
C ALA A 366 -8.05 0.80 2.02
N TYR A 367 -8.43 1.74 2.92
CA TYR A 367 -9.83 1.94 3.33
C TYR A 367 -10.70 2.72 2.34
N GLY A 368 -10.16 3.08 1.17
CA GLY A 368 -10.94 3.75 0.11
C GLY A 368 -11.44 5.14 0.49
N LEU A 369 -10.74 5.86 1.35
CA LEU A 369 -11.12 7.19 1.83
C LEU A 369 -11.24 8.20 0.69
N ASN A 370 -12.19 9.11 0.83
CA ASN A 370 -12.42 10.25 -0.07
C ASN A 370 -11.93 11.53 0.62
N LEU A 371 -10.68 11.90 0.41
CA LEU A 371 -10.02 12.99 1.13
C LEU A 371 -9.61 14.14 0.18
N GLN A 372 -10.29 14.27 -0.96
CA GLN A 372 -10.03 15.32 -1.96
C GLN A 372 -10.31 16.75 -1.50
N PHE A 373 -10.88 16.94 -0.31
CA PHE A 373 -11.05 18.25 0.33
C PHE A 373 -9.80 18.67 1.11
N CYS A 374 -8.78 17.85 1.17
CA CYS A 374 -7.50 18.09 1.80
C CYS A 374 -6.45 18.29 0.71
N SER A 375 -5.57 19.27 0.88
CA SER A 375 -4.51 19.60 -0.09
C SER A 375 -3.10 19.42 0.47
N TYR A 376 -2.96 19.10 1.76
CA TYR A 376 -1.65 18.97 2.42
C TYR A 376 -1.45 17.57 3.01
N ILE A 377 -0.32 16.95 2.68
CA ILE A 377 0.06 15.61 3.15
C ILE A 377 1.44 15.68 3.77
N ILE A 378 1.59 15.23 5.00
CA ILE A 378 2.89 15.06 5.65
C ILE A 378 3.13 13.57 5.86
N PHE A 379 4.21 13.05 5.30
CA PHE A 379 4.72 11.72 5.65
C PHE A 379 5.72 11.87 6.79
N TYR A 380 5.22 11.71 8.01
CA TYR A 380 6.02 11.76 9.21
C TYR A 380 7.07 10.65 9.22
N SER A 381 6.67 9.42 8.92
CA SER A 381 7.56 8.27 8.74
C SER A 381 7.19 7.49 7.48
N ASN A 382 8.18 7.09 6.69
CA ASN A 382 7.96 6.32 5.47
C ASN A 382 8.28 4.84 5.68
N ASP A 383 7.51 3.96 5.00
CA ASP A 383 7.95 2.61 4.72
C ASP A 383 8.49 2.54 3.27
N TRP A 384 9.04 1.39 2.91
CA TRP A 384 9.67 1.18 1.59
C TRP A 384 8.72 0.68 0.51
N ASN A 385 7.41 0.69 0.75
CA ASN A 385 6.43 0.20 -0.22
C ASN A 385 5.86 1.36 -1.05
N TYR A 386 6.38 1.53 -2.27
CA TYR A 386 5.88 2.55 -3.20
C TYR A 386 4.38 2.42 -3.48
N GLY A 387 3.86 1.18 -3.61
CA GLY A 387 2.43 0.98 -3.86
C GLY A 387 1.54 1.54 -2.75
N THR A 388 1.89 1.31 -1.48
CA THR A 388 1.19 1.88 -0.32
C THR A 388 1.29 3.40 -0.29
N ARG A 389 2.47 3.94 -0.61
CA ARG A 389 2.71 5.39 -0.71
C ARG A 389 1.82 6.03 -1.78
N SER A 390 1.85 5.51 -2.99
CA SER A 390 1.03 6.01 -4.10
C SER A 390 -0.46 5.93 -3.79
N GLN A 391 -0.92 4.83 -3.17
CA GLN A 391 -2.31 4.70 -2.74
C GLN A 391 -2.72 5.75 -1.71
N ALA A 392 -1.85 6.09 -0.76
CA ALA A 392 -2.11 7.12 0.23
C ALA A 392 -2.26 8.51 -0.42
N GLU A 393 -1.36 8.86 -1.35
CA GLU A 393 -1.45 10.10 -2.12
C GLU A 393 -2.74 10.18 -2.96
N ASP A 394 -3.15 9.07 -3.56
CA ASP A 394 -4.34 8.99 -4.42
C ASP A 394 -5.66 9.12 -3.66
N ARG A 395 -5.65 9.13 -2.32
CA ARG A 395 -6.84 9.45 -1.51
C ARG A 395 -7.15 10.94 -1.53
N VAL A 396 -6.13 11.76 -1.70
CA VAL A 396 -6.21 13.21 -1.79
C VAL A 396 -6.23 13.66 -3.26
N HIS A 397 -5.28 13.18 -4.07
CA HIS A 397 -5.13 13.55 -5.47
C HIS A 397 -6.01 12.69 -6.39
N ARG A 398 -7.29 13.05 -6.48
CA ARG A 398 -8.33 12.32 -7.23
C ARG A 398 -9.40 13.26 -7.76
N ILE A 399 -10.36 12.74 -8.52
CA ILE A 399 -11.51 13.51 -9.01
C ILE A 399 -12.17 14.29 -7.88
N GLY A 400 -12.33 15.61 -8.09
CA GLY A 400 -12.88 16.53 -7.12
C GLY A 400 -11.84 17.31 -6.30
N GLN A 401 -10.54 17.05 -6.52
CA GLN A 401 -9.48 17.90 -6.01
C GLN A 401 -9.37 19.16 -6.88
N THR A 402 -9.40 20.33 -6.25
CA THR A 402 -9.36 21.65 -6.92
C THR A 402 -8.10 22.44 -6.57
N GLU A 403 -7.34 21.99 -5.59
CA GLU A 403 -6.14 22.66 -5.08
C GLU A 403 -4.88 21.85 -5.37
N ASN A 404 -3.75 22.54 -5.48
CA ASN A 404 -2.45 21.87 -5.57
C ASN A 404 -2.22 21.00 -4.33
N VAL A 405 -1.75 19.78 -4.53
CA VAL A 405 -1.48 18.86 -3.42
C VAL A 405 -0.02 18.98 -3.01
N HIS A 406 0.20 19.49 -1.80
CA HIS A 406 1.53 19.61 -1.20
C HIS A 406 1.87 18.36 -0.39
N ILE A 407 2.99 17.74 -0.71
CA ILE A 407 3.44 16.51 -0.10
C ILE A 407 4.80 16.75 0.52
N VAL A 408 4.86 16.62 1.84
CA VAL A 408 6.08 16.85 2.64
C VAL A 408 6.55 15.54 3.23
N ASP A 409 7.82 15.21 3.06
CA ASP A 409 8.49 14.08 3.69
C ASP A 409 9.44 14.56 4.78
N ILE A 410 9.23 14.12 6.02
CA ILE A 410 10.17 14.36 7.12
C ILE A 410 11.21 13.24 7.10
N CYS A 411 12.49 13.61 7.02
CA CYS A 411 13.59 12.69 6.77
C CYS A 411 14.75 12.93 7.74
N ALA A 412 15.17 11.91 8.44
CA ALA A 412 16.40 11.95 9.24
C ALA A 412 17.62 11.93 8.32
N ALA A 413 18.45 12.97 8.42
CA ALA A 413 19.67 13.08 7.65
C ALA A 413 20.67 11.96 8.01
N ASP A 414 21.46 11.53 7.05
CA ASP A 414 22.52 10.51 7.18
C ASP A 414 22.05 9.14 7.71
N THR A 415 20.77 8.81 7.50
CA THR A 415 20.16 7.56 7.96
C THR A 415 19.50 6.75 6.83
N LEU A 416 18.90 5.64 7.21
CA LEU A 416 18.10 4.78 6.34
C LEU A 416 16.91 5.53 5.69
N ASP A 417 16.38 6.58 6.32
CA ASP A 417 15.26 7.36 5.78
C ASP A 417 15.55 7.94 4.40
N GLU A 418 16.77 8.47 4.19
CA GLU A 418 17.16 8.98 2.86
C GLU A 418 17.16 7.88 1.79
N ARG A 419 17.52 6.64 2.18
CA ARG A 419 17.52 5.50 1.26
C ARG A 419 16.10 5.09 0.90
N ILE A 420 15.21 5.11 1.89
CA ILE A 420 13.79 4.85 1.67
C ILE A 420 13.21 5.87 0.69
N LEU A 421 13.42 7.17 0.93
CA LEU A 421 12.93 8.22 0.03
C LEU A 421 13.50 8.06 -1.39
N LYS A 422 14.78 7.75 -1.52
CA LYS A 422 15.43 7.53 -2.82
C LYS A 422 14.84 6.35 -3.59
N CYS A 423 14.47 5.26 -2.89
CA CYS A 423 13.78 4.13 -3.50
C CYS A 423 12.34 4.47 -3.88
N LEU A 424 11.63 5.23 -3.05
CA LEU A 424 10.29 5.71 -3.35
C LEU A 424 10.27 6.63 -4.59
N ASP A 425 11.23 7.55 -4.71
CA ASP A 425 11.39 8.43 -5.87
C ASP A 425 11.59 7.63 -7.18
N LYS A 426 12.36 6.55 -7.10
CA LYS A 426 12.63 5.66 -8.24
C LYS A 426 11.52 4.62 -8.49
N LYS A 427 10.51 4.55 -7.62
CA LYS A 427 9.45 3.52 -7.63
C LYS A 427 10.00 2.10 -7.46
N GLU A 428 11.14 1.96 -6.81
CA GLU A 428 11.85 0.71 -6.57
C GLU A 428 11.44 0.10 -5.22
N ASN A 429 11.64 -1.22 -5.09
CA ASN A 429 11.51 -1.92 -3.82
C ASN A 429 12.84 -1.84 -3.07
N LEU A 430 12.84 -1.33 -1.84
CA LEU A 430 14.05 -1.17 -1.02
C LEU A 430 14.85 -2.48 -0.85
N VAL A 431 14.14 -3.59 -0.60
CA VAL A 431 14.79 -4.90 -0.38
C VAL A 431 15.45 -5.40 -1.68
N ASP A 432 14.82 -5.17 -2.82
CA ASP A 432 15.38 -5.55 -4.11
C ASP A 432 16.57 -4.65 -4.48
N SER A 433 16.48 -3.32 -4.25
CA SER A 433 17.59 -2.37 -4.43
C SER A 433 18.81 -2.71 -3.55
N ILE A 434 18.59 -3.09 -2.28
CA ILE A 434 19.67 -3.55 -1.39
C ILE A 434 20.32 -4.82 -1.95
N ARG A 435 19.54 -5.79 -2.38
CA ARG A 435 20.07 -7.04 -2.95
C ARG A 435 20.92 -6.79 -4.19
N GLU A 436 20.43 -5.98 -5.10
CA GLU A 436 21.19 -5.62 -6.29
C GLU A 436 22.52 -4.94 -5.95
N GLU A 437 22.52 -4.05 -4.96
CA GLU A 437 23.73 -3.36 -4.51
C GLU A 437 24.72 -4.34 -3.86
N ILE A 438 24.22 -5.30 -3.06
CA ILE A 438 25.04 -6.32 -2.39
C ILE A 438 25.57 -7.36 -3.39
N GLU A 439 24.74 -7.83 -4.35
CA GLU A 439 25.13 -8.88 -5.30
C GLU A 439 26.19 -8.40 -6.31
N LYS A 440 26.19 -7.13 -6.66
CA LYS A 440 27.16 -6.52 -7.59
C LYS A 440 28.56 -6.36 -7.02
N ASN A 441 28.79 -6.57 -5.71
CA ASN A 441 30.04 -6.23 -5.04
C ASN A 441 30.67 -7.41 -4.29
N LYS A 442 32.02 -7.49 -4.34
CA LYS A 442 32.80 -8.51 -3.61
C LYS A 442 32.82 -8.26 -2.09
N ASP A 443 32.79 -6.99 -1.65
CA ASP A 443 32.81 -6.55 -0.25
C ASP A 443 31.39 -6.23 0.24
N LYS A 444 30.59 -7.26 0.42
CA LYS A 444 29.15 -7.17 0.74
C LYS A 444 28.86 -6.43 2.07
N GLU A 445 29.70 -6.68 3.10
CA GLU A 445 29.53 -6.05 4.42
C GLU A 445 29.78 -4.55 4.37
N ASP A 446 30.92 -4.11 3.81
CA ASP A 446 31.27 -2.70 3.70
C ASP A 446 30.23 -1.89 2.92
N LYS A 447 29.71 -2.51 1.85
CA LYS A 447 28.69 -1.88 1.02
C LYS A 447 27.36 -1.72 1.74
N LEU A 448 26.88 -2.78 2.40
CA LEU A 448 25.63 -2.72 3.17
C LEU A 448 25.74 -1.69 4.28
N TYR A 449 26.81 -1.74 5.08
CA TYR A 449 27.00 -0.80 6.19
C TYR A 449 27.10 0.66 5.70
N SER A 450 27.90 0.94 4.69
CA SER A 450 28.01 2.29 4.13
C SER A 450 26.71 2.77 3.48
N TRP A 451 25.91 1.84 2.95
CA TRP A 451 24.61 2.15 2.37
C TRP A 451 23.59 2.59 3.43
N ILE A 452 23.59 1.96 4.62
CA ILE A 452 22.64 2.27 5.70
C ILE A 452 23.11 3.42 6.61
N THR A 453 24.45 3.60 6.81
CA THR A 453 25.01 4.54 7.78
C THR A 453 25.80 5.68 7.18
N LYS A 454 26.10 5.61 5.87
CA LYS A 454 27.09 6.47 5.18
C LYS A 454 28.51 6.42 5.79
N LYS A 455 28.81 5.46 6.65
CA LYS A 455 30.12 5.26 7.29
C LYS A 455 30.87 4.09 6.67
N ASP A 456 32.19 4.09 6.84
CA ASP A 456 33.09 3.02 6.39
C ASP A 456 33.13 1.92 7.47
N TRP A 457 32.65 0.70 7.11
CA TRP A 457 32.61 -0.44 8.02
C TRP A 457 33.99 -0.90 8.47
N ARG A 458 34.99 -0.87 7.61
CA ARG A 458 36.36 -1.31 7.95
C ARG A 458 36.95 -0.40 9.03
N LYS A 459 36.78 0.93 8.91
CA LYS A 459 37.22 1.89 9.91
C LYS A 459 36.46 1.72 11.21
N ARG A 460 35.11 1.54 11.14
CA ARG A 460 34.27 1.35 12.33
C ARG A 460 34.63 0.05 13.06
N LYS A 461 34.76 -1.06 12.33
CA LYS A 461 35.14 -2.38 12.88
C LYS A 461 36.52 -2.35 13.54
N TYR A 462 37.47 -1.61 12.99
CA TYR A 462 38.78 -1.41 13.57
C TYR A 462 38.71 -0.62 14.89
N SER A 463 37.99 0.50 14.91
CA SER A 463 37.73 1.30 16.13
C SER A 463 37.08 0.50 17.25
N LEU A 464 36.09 -0.35 16.91
CA LEU A 464 35.39 -1.20 17.87
C LEU A 464 36.34 -2.26 18.49
N LYS A 465 37.22 -2.84 17.68
CA LYS A 465 38.20 -3.81 18.15
C LYS A 465 39.18 -3.18 19.14
N ILE A 466 39.64 -1.94 18.90
CA ILE A 466 40.49 -1.20 19.81
C ILE A 466 39.75 -0.94 21.13
N LYS A 467 38.54 -0.39 21.07
CA LYS A 467 37.73 -0.12 22.27
C LYS A 467 37.46 -1.36 23.13
N ASN A 468 37.26 -2.52 22.52
CA ASN A 468 37.05 -3.77 23.24
C ASN A 468 38.34 -4.28 23.87
N LYS A 469 39.48 -4.14 23.19
CA LYS A 469 40.78 -4.51 23.74
C LYS A 469 41.16 -3.62 24.94
N ASP A 470 40.94 -2.32 24.84
CA ASP A 470 41.16 -1.39 25.94
C ASP A 470 40.27 -1.70 27.17
N LYS A 471 39.05 -2.22 26.95
CA LYS A 471 38.17 -2.70 28.03
C LYS A 471 38.67 -4.01 28.65
N GLU A 472 39.11 -4.96 27.86
CA GLU A 472 39.67 -6.25 28.35
C GLU A 472 40.94 -5.99 29.14
N ASP A 473 41.86 -5.13 28.66
CA ASP A 473 43.09 -4.72 29.35
C ASP A 473 42.80 -3.96 30.66
N LEU A 474 41.65 -3.26 30.77
CA LEU A 474 41.21 -2.60 32.01
C LEU A 474 40.63 -3.61 33.04
N TYR A 475 39.95 -4.67 32.56
CA TYR A 475 39.42 -5.75 33.44
C TYR A 475 40.51 -6.72 33.92
N GLU A 476 41.57 -6.92 33.13
CA GLU A 476 42.72 -7.73 33.56
C GLU A 476 43.64 -7.04 34.57
N ASN A 477 43.55 -5.69 34.70
CA ASN A 477 44.31 -4.89 35.63
C ASN A 477 43.52 -4.46 36.91
N LEU A 478 42.30 -4.94 37.08
CA LEU A 478 41.48 -4.81 38.29
C LEU A 478 41.37 -6.16 39.01
#